data_6890e28738abc70a2797e8d4458c4b58
#
_entry.id   6890e28738abc70a2797e8d4458c4b58
#
_cell.length_a   1.000
_cell.length_b   1.000
_cell.length_c   1.000
_cell.angle_alpha   90.00
_cell.angle_beta   90.00
_cell.angle_gamma   90.00
#
_symmetry.space_group_name_H-M   'P 1'
#
loop_
_entity.id
_entity.type
_entity.pdbx_description
1 polymer ?
#
loop_
_entity_poly.entity_id
_entity_poly.type
_entity_poly.pdbx_seq_one_letter_code
_entity_poly.pdbx_strand_id
1 'polypeptide(L)'
;MEHYQIVLLTLAALVVVKLLALLILGKGSLARLGLATRAFCRVMGDAALAERVRPLLEPTAAPEAKKPPRLSPEPLRLLALLQREGRLLDFLLEDIQGAPDEQVGAGVRELHRKAQTVLKEHLVLEPVLPRSEGESVEVPSNFDPSAIRLTGNVTGQPPFRGALKHHGWRVKDYNLPAPPEGQDPFVVAPAEVELP
;
A
#
# COMPACT_ATOMS: atom_id res chain seq x y z
N MET A 1 -25.38 58.35 42.92
CA MET A 1 -24.46 57.34 43.44
C MET A 1 -24.87 55.93 43.03
N GLU A 2 -26.14 55.60 42.93
CA GLU A 2 -26.65 54.27 42.57
C GLU A 2 -26.25 53.79 41.15
N HIS A 3 -26.31 54.65 40.15
CA HIS A 3 -25.92 54.25 38.75
C HIS A 3 -24.48 53.86 38.63
N TYR A 4 -23.54 54.42 39.36
CA TYR A 4 -22.12 54.05 39.37
C TYR A 4 -21.89 52.69 40.01
N GLN A 5 -22.64 52.36 41.05
CA GLN A 5 -22.56 51.07 41.71
C GLN A 5 -23.10 49.95 40.81
N ILE A 6 -24.19 50.21 40.09
CA ILE A 6 -24.75 49.25 39.16
C ILE A 6 -23.76 48.95 37.99
N VAL A 7 -23.16 50.01 37.42
CA VAL A 7 -22.15 49.87 36.36
C VAL A 7 -20.94 49.10 36.85
N LEU A 8 -20.49 49.34 38.06
CA LEU A 8 -19.33 48.65 38.64
C LEU A 8 -19.64 47.17 38.90
N LEU A 9 -20.83 46.85 39.39
CA LEU A 9 -21.28 45.45 39.61
C LEU A 9 -21.45 44.67 38.30
N THR A 10 -21.98 45.29 37.25
CA THR A 10 -22.13 44.64 35.95
C THR A 10 -20.78 44.39 35.30
N LEU A 11 -19.82 45.30 35.41
CA LEU A 11 -18.44 45.10 34.95
C LEU A 11 -17.75 43.97 35.69
N ALA A 12 -17.89 43.93 37.03
CA ALA A 12 -17.31 42.84 37.82
C ALA A 12 -17.93 41.49 37.48
N ALA A 13 -19.24 41.40 37.29
CA ALA A 13 -19.91 40.19 36.87
C ALA A 13 -19.45 39.71 35.49
N LEU A 14 -19.26 40.60 34.52
CA LEU A 14 -18.71 40.29 33.20
C LEU A 14 -17.27 39.74 33.27
N VAL A 15 -16.44 40.31 34.13
CA VAL A 15 -15.07 39.81 34.34
C VAL A 15 -15.07 38.41 34.95
N VAL A 16 -15.91 38.14 35.95
CA VAL A 16 -16.06 36.85 36.58
C VAL A 16 -16.53 35.78 35.56
N VAL A 17 -17.54 36.12 34.76
CA VAL A 17 -18.04 35.21 33.70
C VAL A 17 -16.95 34.87 32.67
N LYS A 18 -16.16 35.86 32.23
CA LYS A 18 -15.03 35.67 31.34
C LYS A 18 -13.95 34.77 31.97
N LEU A 19 -13.61 34.97 33.23
CA LEU A 19 -12.64 34.16 33.95
C LEU A 19 -13.13 32.70 34.11
N LEU A 20 -14.41 32.51 34.44
CA LEU A 20 -15.04 31.18 34.49
C LEU A 20 -15.02 30.47 33.14
N ALA A 21 -15.36 31.17 32.07
CA ALA A 21 -15.33 30.62 30.72
C ALA A 21 -13.91 30.20 30.31
N LEU A 22 -12.90 31.02 30.61
CA LEU A 22 -11.48 30.67 30.36
C LEU A 22 -11.02 29.49 31.21
N LEU A 23 -11.51 29.32 32.42
CA LEU A 23 -11.19 28.20 33.31
C LEU A 23 -11.82 26.91 32.79
N ILE A 24 -13.05 26.98 32.26
CA ILE A 24 -13.72 25.84 31.62
C ILE A 24 -12.98 25.41 30.34
N LEU A 25 -12.62 26.36 29.46
CA LEU A 25 -11.84 26.12 28.26
C LEU A 25 -10.45 25.52 28.57
N GLY A 26 -9.82 25.99 29.68
CA GLY A 26 -8.55 25.43 30.16
C GLY A 26 -8.66 24.10 30.92
N LYS A 27 -9.85 23.46 30.93
CA LYS A 27 -10.14 22.25 31.73
C LYS A 27 -9.70 22.35 33.19
N GLY A 28 -9.92 23.51 33.82
CA GLY A 28 -9.61 23.80 35.23
C GLY A 28 -8.10 24.01 35.55
N SER A 29 -7.24 24.07 34.56
CA SER A 29 -5.79 24.22 34.76
C SER A 29 -5.35 25.67 34.75
N LEU A 30 -5.02 26.22 35.92
CA LEU A 30 -4.46 27.57 36.08
C LEU A 30 -3.13 27.74 35.34
N ALA A 31 -2.31 26.65 35.26
CA ALA A 31 -1.06 26.65 34.53
C ALA A 31 -1.27 26.88 33.03
N ARG A 32 -2.30 26.24 32.43
CA ARG A 32 -2.65 26.43 31.02
C ARG A 32 -3.15 27.83 30.75
N LEU A 33 -3.94 28.39 31.66
CA LEU A 33 -4.42 29.76 31.57
C LEU A 33 -3.24 30.75 31.60
N GLY A 34 -2.30 30.56 32.52
CA GLY A 34 -1.10 31.39 32.60
C GLY A 34 -0.22 31.29 31.35
N LEU A 35 -0.09 30.10 30.78
CA LEU A 35 0.63 29.89 29.52
C LEU A 35 -0.06 30.58 28.35
N ALA A 36 -1.37 30.42 28.23
CA ALA A 36 -2.17 31.05 27.18
C ALA A 36 -2.10 32.59 27.22
N THR A 37 -2.17 33.18 28.42
CA THR A 37 -2.04 34.64 28.61
C THR A 37 -0.65 35.14 28.20
N ARG A 38 0.42 34.41 28.60
CA ARG A 38 1.79 34.75 28.19
C ARG A 38 1.99 34.62 26.70
N ALA A 39 1.47 33.55 26.10
CA ALA A 39 1.54 33.32 24.66
C ALA A 39 0.83 34.43 23.90
N PHE A 40 -0.38 34.81 24.33
CA PHE A 40 -1.16 35.91 23.74
C PHE A 40 -0.40 37.24 23.80
N CYS A 41 0.12 37.62 24.96
CA CYS A 41 0.88 38.88 25.10
C CYS A 41 2.14 38.89 24.22
N ARG A 42 2.85 37.74 24.10
CA ARG A 42 4.04 37.63 23.25
C ARG A 42 3.70 37.71 21.77
N VAL A 43 2.68 36.98 21.32
CA VAL A 43 2.23 37.00 19.93
C VAL A 43 1.75 38.40 19.50
N MET A 44 1.05 39.12 20.41
CA MET A 44 0.60 40.50 20.15
C MET A 44 1.75 41.51 20.11
N GLY A 45 2.83 41.28 20.84
CA GLY A 45 3.98 42.18 20.88
C GLY A 45 5.09 41.89 19.86
N ASP A 46 5.09 40.69 19.20
CA ASP A 46 6.12 40.26 18.30
C ASP A 46 5.52 39.70 17.00
N ALA A 47 5.60 40.51 15.93
CA ALA A 47 5.09 40.12 14.60
C ALA A 47 5.78 38.88 14.01
N ALA A 48 7.08 38.71 14.28
CA ALA A 48 7.80 37.53 13.77
C ALA A 48 7.34 36.24 14.47
N LEU A 49 7.03 36.34 15.77
CA LEU A 49 6.44 35.22 16.50
C LEU A 49 5.00 34.93 16.05
N ALA A 50 4.21 35.95 15.74
CA ALA A 50 2.85 35.81 15.23
C ALA A 50 2.83 35.01 13.92
N GLU A 51 3.73 35.29 12.97
CA GLU A 51 3.85 34.53 11.70
C GLU A 51 4.29 33.08 11.93
N ARG A 52 5.10 32.80 12.93
CA ARG A 52 5.53 31.42 13.27
C ARG A 52 4.43 30.62 13.96
N VAL A 53 3.52 31.26 14.67
CA VAL A 53 2.41 30.62 15.39
C VAL A 53 1.17 30.45 14.49
N ARG A 54 1.00 31.32 13.49
CA ARG A 54 -0.15 31.27 12.56
C ARG A 54 -0.42 29.87 11.99
N PRO A 55 0.57 29.14 11.39
CA PRO A 55 0.33 27.82 10.84
C PRO A 55 -0.05 26.74 11.89
N LEU A 56 0.21 27.01 13.18
CA LEU A 56 -0.18 26.12 14.27
C LEU A 56 -1.63 26.36 14.73
N LEU A 57 -2.18 27.54 14.44
CA LEU A 57 -3.54 27.94 14.80
C LEU A 57 -4.51 27.78 13.64
N GLU A 58 -4.03 27.80 12.41
CA GLU A 58 -4.84 27.45 11.25
C GLU A 58 -5.17 25.95 11.37
N PRO A 59 -6.45 25.56 11.15
CA PRO A 59 -6.78 24.16 11.10
C PRO A 59 -5.93 23.54 9.99
N THR A 60 -4.85 22.85 10.37
CA THR A 60 -4.12 22.01 9.43
C THR A 60 -5.19 21.11 8.83
N ALA A 61 -5.45 21.25 7.54
CA ALA A 61 -6.29 20.30 6.83
C ALA A 61 -5.78 18.95 7.28
N ALA A 62 -6.62 18.20 7.98
CA ALA A 62 -6.24 16.89 8.54
C ALA A 62 -5.46 16.19 7.43
N PRO A 63 -4.24 15.66 7.66
CA PRO A 63 -3.50 14.98 6.62
C PRO A 63 -4.51 14.07 5.97
N GLU A 64 -4.79 14.28 4.67
CA GLU A 64 -5.72 13.41 3.96
C GLU A 64 -5.28 12.01 4.34
N ALA A 65 -6.11 11.33 5.12
CA ALA A 65 -5.83 9.95 5.51
C ALA A 65 -5.53 9.28 4.19
N LYS A 66 -4.24 8.89 3.96
CA LYS A 66 -3.81 8.23 2.73
C LYS A 66 -4.84 7.15 2.54
N LYS A 67 -5.74 7.32 1.57
CA LYS A 67 -6.72 6.30 1.21
C LYS A 67 -5.94 5.01 1.15
N PRO A 68 -6.37 3.94 1.84
CA PRO A 68 -5.66 2.67 1.80
C PRO A 68 -5.35 2.42 0.32
N PRO A 69 -4.11 2.01 -0.03
CA PRO A 69 -3.71 1.86 -1.41
C PRO A 69 -4.80 1.02 -2.09
N ARG A 70 -5.49 1.60 -3.06
CA ARG A 70 -6.47 0.85 -3.85
C ARG A 70 -5.68 -0.28 -4.47
N LEU A 71 -6.07 -1.52 -4.20
CA LEU A 71 -5.48 -2.68 -4.83
C LEU A 71 -5.50 -2.44 -6.34
N SER A 72 -4.32 -2.48 -6.96
CA SER A 72 -4.25 -2.40 -8.41
C SER A 72 -4.83 -3.70 -8.99
N PRO A 73 -5.79 -3.65 -9.91
CA PRO A 73 -6.32 -4.84 -10.55
C PRO A 73 -5.36 -5.41 -11.63
N GLU A 74 -4.26 -4.74 -11.94
CA GLU A 74 -3.33 -5.16 -12.99
C GLU A 74 -2.80 -6.60 -12.83
N PRO A 75 -2.40 -7.08 -11.64
CA PRO A 75 -1.99 -8.47 -11.47
C PRO A 75 -3.11 -9.46 -11.79
N LEU A 76 -4.37 -9.07 -11.63
CA LEU A 76 -5.52 -9.92 -11.90
C LEU A 76 -5.77 -10.12 -13.40
N ARG A 77 -5.26 -9.24 -14.27
CA ARG A 77 -5.41 -9.39 -15.73
C ARG A 77 -4.76 -10.65 -16.26
N LEU A 78 -3.53 -10.94 -15.81
CA LEU A 78 -2.87 -12.19 -16.20
C LEU A 78 -3.60 -13.41 -15.66
N LEU A 79 -4.09 -13.34 -14.42
CA LEU A 79 -4.89 -14.41 -13.83
C LEU A 79 -6.19 -14.63 -14.59
N ALA A 80 -6.88 -13.56 -15.01
CA ALA A 80 -8.09 -13.64 -15.82
C ALA A 80 -7.82 -14.29 -17.20
N LEU A 81 -6.69 -13.98 -17.84
CA LEU A 81 -6.29 -14.63 -19.07
C LEU A 81 -6.04 -16.14 -18.87
N LEU A 82 -5.29 -16.50 -17.84
CA LEU A 82 -5.02 -17.91 -17.52
C LEU A 82 -6.29 -18.68 -17.16
N GLN A 83 -7.24 -18.03 -16.48
CA GLN A 83 -8.56 -18.61 -16.21
C GLN A 83 -9.38 -18.78 -17.47
N ARG A 84 -9.48 -17.74 -18.30
CA ARG A 84 -10.28 -17.76 -19.54
C ARG A 84 -9.80 -18.82 -20.52
N GLU A 85 -8.50 -18.87 -20.78
CA GLU A 85 -7.93 -19.77 -21.77
C GLU A 85 -7.66 -21.17 -21.23
N GLY A 86 -7.21 -21.27 -19.96
CA GLY A 86 -6.73 -22.50 -19.37
C GLY A 86 -7.59 -23.07 -18.24
N ARG A 87 -8.59 -22.31 -17.74
CA ARG A 87 -9.38 -22.67 -16.56
C ARG A 87 -8.48 -22.98 -15.33
N LEU A 88 -7.42 -22.17 -15.18
CA LEU A 88 -6.40 -22.38 -14.16
C LEU A 88 -6.99 -22.43 -12.74
N LEU A 89 -7.87 -21.49 -12.39
CA LEU A 89 -8.47 -21.44 -11.05
C LEU A 89 -9.41 -22.61 -10.81
N ASP A 90 -10.20 -22.99 -11.81
CA ASP A 90 -11.10 -24.15 -11.70
C ASP A 90 -10.29 -25.41 -11.39
N PHE A 91 -9.23 -25.65 -12.16
CA PHE A 91 -8.36 -26.81 -11.96
C PHE A 91 -7.66 -26.79 -10.59
N LEU A 92 -7.14 -25.64 -10.16
CA LEU A 92 -6.41 -25.54 -8.88
C LEU A 92 -7.31 -25.61 -7.65
N LEU A 93 -8.59 -25.23 -7.78
CA LEU A 93 -9.55 -25.24 -6.67
C LEU A 93 -10.42 -26.49 -6.63
N GLU A 94 -10.39 -27.31 -7.68
CA GLU A 94 -11.10 -28.58 -7.73
C GLU A 94 -10.43 -29.62 -6.81
N ASP A 95 -11.25 -30.45 -6.15
CA ASP A 95 -10.74 -31.60 -5.40
C ASP A 95 -10.45 -32.76 -6.34
N ILE A 96 -9.14 -33.02 -6.56
CA ILE A 96 -8.65 -34.08 -7.45
C ILE A 96 -8.23 -35.35 -6.70
N GLN A 97 -8.42 -35.46 -5.36
CA GLN A 97 -7.94 -36.59 -4.57
C GLN A 97 -8.55 -37.94 -5.01
N GLY A 98 -9.77 -37.93 -5.52
CA GLY A 98 -10.45 -39.12 -6.03
C GLY A 98 -10.26 -39.41 -7.53
N ALA A 99 -9.56 -38.53 -8.25
CA ALA A 99 -9.40 -38.68 -9.69
C ALA A 99 -8.25 -39.62 -10.05
N PRO A 100 -8.38 -40.45 -11.10
CA PRO A 100 -7.27 -41.28 -11.58
C PRO A 100 -6.11 -40.43 -12.12
N ASP A 101 -4.86 -40.90 -11.94
CA ASP A 101 -3.64 -40.21 -12.39
C ASP A 101 -3.66 -39.91 -13.89
N GLU A 102 -4.23 -40.79 -14.71
CA GLU A 102 -4.37 -40.58 -16.16
C GLU A 102 -5.27 -39.37 -16.49
N GLN A 103 -6.37 -39.21 -15.75
CA GLN A 103 -7.30 -38.08 -15.92
C GLN A 103 -6.63 -36.78 -15.47
N VAL A 104 -5.99 -36.79 -14.30
CA VAL A 104 -5.24 -35.62 -13.78
C VAL A 104 -4.10 -35.28 -14.76
N GLY A 105 -3.36 -36.27 -15.24
CA GLY A 105 -2.27 -36.11 -16.21
C GLY A 105 -2.76 -35.50 -17.53
N ALA A 106 -3.93 -35.87 -18.02
CA ALA A 106 -4.52 -35.29 -19.23
C ALA A 106 -4.90 -33.82 -18.99
N GLY A 107 -5.56 -33.52 -17.87
CA GLY A 107 -5.93 -32.16 -17.47
C GLY A 107 -4.71 -31.23 -17.32
N VAL A 108 -3.65 -31.72 -16.64
CA VAL A 108 -2.40 -30.97 -16.47
C VAL A 108 -1.74 -30.64 -17.82
N ARG A 109 -1.70 -31.60 -18.76
CA ARG A 109 -1.11 -31.36 -20.10
C ARG A 109 -1.88 -30.28 -20.87
N GLU A 110 -3.19 -30.32 -20.79
CA GLU A 110 -4.05 -29.33 -21.48
C GLU A 110 -3.88 -27.94 -20.83
N LEU A 111 -3.93 -27.86 -19.49
CA LEU A 111 -3.67 -26.62 -18.76
C LEU A 111 -2.27 -26.07 -19.10
N HIS A 112 -1.23 -26.91 -19.06
CA HIS A 112 0.15 -26.51 -19.38
C HIS A 112 0.24 -25.90 -20.78
N ARG A 113 -0.35 -26.56 -21.79
CA ARG A 113 -0.33 -26.09 -23.17
C ARG A 113 -0.99 -24.71 -23.29
N LYS A 114 -2.17 -24.54 -22.71
CA LYS A 114 -2.92 -23.27 -22.76
C LYS A 114 -2.22 -22.16 -21.96
N ALA A 115 -1.78 -22.45 -20.73
CA ALA A 115 -1.04 -21.49 -19.91
C ALA A 115 0.28 -21.07 -20.58
N GLN A 116 1.01 -21.98 -21.20
CA GLN A 116 2.24 -21.65 -21.93
C GLN A 116 1.96 -20.71 -23.11
N THR A 117 0.86 -20.92 -23.83
CA THR A 117 0.46 -20.03 -24.92
C THR A 117 0.18 -18.62 -24.40
N VAL A 118 -0.62 -18.47 -23.33
CA VAL A 118 -0.91 -17.18 -22.69
C VAL A 118 0.39 -16.48 -22.27
N LEU A 119 1.28 -17.19 -21.58
CA LEU A 119 2.53 -16.59 -21.11
C LEU A 119 3.40 -16.10 -22.27
N LYS A 120 3.54 -16.89 -23.35
CA LYS A 120 4.35 -16.52 -24.53
C LYS A 120 3.75 -15.39 -25.36
N GLU A 121 2.41 -15.29 -25.41
CA GLU A 121 1.71 -14.24 -26.15
C GLU A 121 1.75 -12.91 -25.42
N HIS A 122 1.67 -12.94 -24.10
CA HIS A 122 1.47 -11.72 -23.33
C HIS A 122 2.71 -11.27 -22.54
N LEU A 123 3.72 -12.11 -22.36
CA LEU A 123 4.94 -11.80 -21.60
C LEU A 123 6.20 -12.05 -22.43
N VAL A 124 7.11 -11.09 -22.43
CA VAL A 124 8.48 -11.27 -22.91
C VAL A 124 9.34 -11.65 -21.72
N LEU A 125 9.64 -12.95 -21.60
CA LEU A 125 10.43 -13.49 -20.50
C LEU A 125 11.89 -13.65 -20.92
N GLU A 126 12.82 -13.27 -20.04
CA GLU A 126 14.25 -13.49 -20.19
C GLU A 126 14.85 -14.09 -18.89
N PRO A 127 15.91 -14.87 -18.98
CA PRO A 127 16.61 -15.35 -17.79
C PRO A 127 17.30 -14.17 -17.08
N VAL A 128 17.28 -14.15 -15.73
CA VAL A 128 18.03 -13.16 -14.93
C VAL A 128 19.53 -13.36 -15.11
N LEU A 129 19.99 -14.62 -15.12
CA LEU A 129 21.36 -14.99 -15.44
C LEU A 129 21.35 -15.86 -16.70
N PRO A 130 21.86 -15.37 -17.86
CA PRO A 130 21.84 -16.12 -19.12
C PRO A 130 22.95 -17.20 -19.15
N ARG A 131 22.87 -18.14 -18.22
CA ARG A 131 23.79 -19.26 -18.04
C ARG A 131 22.99 -20.55 -17.81
N SER A 132 23.63 -21.68 -18.06
CA SER A 132 23.01 -22.99 -17.83
C SER A 132 23.05 -23.37 -16.35
N GLU A 133 22.05 -24.12 -15.92
CA GLU A 133 22.05 -24.70 -14.57
C GLU A 133 23.27 -25.65 -14.40
N GLY A 134 23.90 -25.55 -13.22
CA GLY A 134 25.15 -26.26 -12.92
C GLY A 134 26.42 -25.48 -13.25
N GLU A 135 26.36 -24.45 -14.12
CA GLU A 135 27.53 -23.62 -14.41
C GLU A 135 28.00 -22.84 -13.19
N SER A 136 29.31 -22.63 -13.11
CA SER A 136 29.88 -21.75 -12.07
C SER A 136 29.62 -20.27 -12.41
N VAL A 137 29.04 -19.54 -11.44
CA VAL A 137 28.80 -18.12 -11.54
C VAL A 137 29.50 -17.38 -10.41
N GLU A 138 29.93 -16.18 -10.69
CA GLU A 138 30.48 -15.24 -9.71
C GLU A 138 29.45 -14.16 -9.43
N VAL A 139 29.12 -13.95 -8.15
CA VAL A 139 28.18 -12.95 -7.70
C VAL A 139 28.98 -11.80 -7.07
N PRO A 140 28.99 -10.61 -7.70
CA PRO A 140 29.77 -9.48 -7.23
C PRO A 140 29.19 -8.88 -5.93
N SER A 141 29.96 -8.02 -5.26
CA SER A 141 29.54 -7.38 -4.01
C SER A 141 28.32 -6.45 -4.15
N ASN A 142 28.11 -5.91 -5.35
CA ASN A 142 27.02 -4.99 -5.66
C ASN A 142 25.82 -5.67 -6.35
N PHE A 143 25.66 -6.99 -6.20
CA PHE A 143 24.52 -7.69 -6.80
C PHE A 143 23.19 -7.20 -6.23
N ASP A 144 22.14 -7.27 -7.05
CA ASP A 144 20.78 -6.97 -6.63
C ASP A 144 20.14 -8.18 -5.90
N PRO A 145 19.85 -8.08 -4.59
CA PRO A 145 19.22 -9.17 -3.85
C PRO A 145 17.81 -9.54 -4.33
N SER A 146 17.14 -8.68 -5.08
CA SER A 146 15.86 -9.00 -5.71
C SER A 146 16.03 -9.89 -6.93
N ALA A 147 17.17 -9.83 -7.59
CA ALA A 147 17.50 -10.61 -8.79
C ALA A 147 18.23 -11.90 -8.46
N ILE A 148 19.11 -11.90 -7.47
CA ILE A 148 19.95 -13.05 -7.13
C ILE A 148 19.76 -13.41 -5.65
N ARG A 149 19.43 -14.67 -5.38
CA ARG A 149 19.38 -15.23 -4.04
C ARG A 149 20.53 -16.20 -3.82
N LEU A 150 21.35 -15.92 -2.82
CA LEU A 150 22.38 -16.87 -2.38
C LEU A 150 21.75 -17.95 -1.49
N THR A 151 22.14 -19.20 -1.70
CA THR A 151 21.66 -20.37 -0.93
C THR A 151 22.84 -21.26 -0.51
N GLY A 152 22.62 -22.11 0.51
CA GLY A 152 23.66 -22.95 1.08
C GLY A 152 24.50 -22.23 2.12
N ASN A 153 25.76 -22.66 2.32
CA ASN A 153 26.65 -22.10 3.31
C ASN A 153 27.31 -20.80 2.79
N VAL A 154 26.62 -19.69 2.99
CA VAL A 154 27.11 -18.36 2.58
C VAL A 154 28.05 -17.83 3.66
N THR A 155 29.35 -18.06 3.48
CA THR A 155 30.43 -17.61 4.37
C THR A 155 31.42 -16.73 3.61
N GLY A 156 32.13 -15.86 4.34
CA GLY A 156 33.13 -14.96 3.76
C GLY A 156 32.56 -13.65 3.24
N GLN A 157 33.31 -13.01 2.37
CA GLN A 157 32.99 -11.73 1.75
C GLN A 157 32.85 -11.88 0.25
N PRO A 158 32.00 -11.09 -0.43
CA PRO A 158 31.89 -11.08 -1.88
C PRO A 158 33.23 -10.69 -2.55
N PRO A 159 33.50 -11.15 -3.78
CA PRO A 159 32.58 -11.87 -4.67
C PRO A 159 32.39 -13.32 -4.26
N PHE A 160 31.11 -13.78 -4.32
CA PHE A 160 30.79 -15.18 -4.04
C PHE A 160 30.85 -16.02 -5.31
N ARG A 161 31.32 -17.26 -5.19
CA ARG A 161 31.33 -18.22 -6.30
C ARG A 161 30.48 -19.44 -5.96
N GLY A 162 29.64 -19.88 -6.90
CA GLY A 162 28.78 -21.03 -6.71
C GLY A 162 28.23 -21.56 -8.02
N ALA A 163 27.60 -22.73 -7.93
CA ALA A 163 26.92 -23.32 -9.09
C ALA A 163 25.50 -22.73 -9.21
N LEU A 164 25.16 -22.29 -10.42
CA LEU A 164 23.81 -21.82 -10.72
C LEU A 164 22.79 -22.93 -10.53
N LYS A 165 21.82 -22.77 -9.64
CA LYS A 165 20.76 -23.77 -9.43
C LYS A 165 19.52 -23.50 -10.27
N HIS A 166 19.23 -22.23 -10.52
CA HIS A 166 18.13 -21.79 -11.37
C HIS A 166 18.46 -20.40 -11.93
N HIS A 167 18.30 -20.23 -13.22
CA HIS A 167 18.67 -18.97 -13.91
C HIS A 167 17.76 -17.78 -13.59
N GLY A 168 16.63 -18.00 -12.91
CA GLY A 168 15.63 -16.97 -12.63
C GLY A 168 14.89 -16.50 -13.87
N TRP A 169 13.78 -15.80 -13.66
CA TRP A 169 12.99 -15.21 -14.74
C TRP A 169 12.77 -13.72 -14.48
N ARG A 170 12.90 -12.93 -15.54
CA ARG A 170 12.54 -11.52 -15.57
C ARG A 170 11.53 -11.29 -16.67
N VAL A 171 10.50 -10.53 -16.37
CA VAL A 171 9.59 -9.98 -17.39
C VAL A 171 10.26 -8.74 -17.95
N LYS A 172 10.67 -8.79 -19.22
CA LYS A 172 11.27 -7.68 -19.94
C LYS A 172 10.21 -6.72 -20.45
N ASP A 173 9.11 -7.28 -20.92
CA ASP A 173 7.98 -6.52 -21.44
C ASP A 173 6.70 -7.35 -21.30
N TYR A 174 5.55 -6.68 -21.27
CA TYR A 174 4.25 -7.35 -21.21
C TYR A 174 3.19 -6.59 -21.99
N ASN A 175 2.25 -7.32 -22.58
CA ASN A 175 1.08 -6.78 -23.27
C ASN A 175 -0.18 -7.48 -22.76
N LEU A 176 -0.72 -7.00 -21.64
CA LEU A 176 -1.96 -7.52 -21.07
C LEU A 176 -3.14 -6.67 -21.55
N PRO A 177 -4.14 -7.26 -22.21
CA PRO A 177 -5.31 -6.54 -22.69
C PRO A 177 -6.04 -5.87 -21.53
N ALA A 178 -6.55 -4.68 -21.76
CA ALA A 178 -7.43 -4.03 -20.80
C ALA A 178 -8.74 -4.83 -20.66
N PRO A 179 -9.34 -4.86 -19.44
CA PRO A 179 -10.67 -5.45 -19.29
C PRO A 179 -11.69 -4.68 -20.16
N PRO A 180 -12.75 -5.34 -20.64
CA PRO A 180 -13.84 -4.68 -21.34
C PRO A 180 -14.43 -3.53 -20.52
N GLU A 181 -14.90 -2.48 -21.19
CA GLU A 181 -15.57 -1.37 -20.53
C GLU A 181 -16.79 -1.84 -19.72
N GLY A 182 -16.93 -1.33 -18.50
CA GLY A 182 -18.02 -1.69 -17.61
C GLY A 182 -17.86 -3.00 -16.85
N GLN A 183 -16.81 -3.77 -17.10
CA GLN A 183 -16.51 -4.98 -16.33
C GLN A 183 -15.79 -4.63 -15.03
N ASP A 184 -16.23 -5.24 -13.93
CA ASP A 184 -15.49 -5.14 -12.67
C ASP A 184 -14.13 -5.83 -12.81
N PRO A 185 -13.01 -5.11 -12.66
CA PRO A 185 -11.67 -5.67 -12.84
C PRO A 185 -11.27 -6.70 -11.76
N PHE A 186 -12.05 -6.84 -10.71
CA PHE A 186 -11.87 -7.86 -9.68
C PHE A 186 -12.62 -9.17 -9.97
N VAL A 187 -13.50 -9.18 -10.98
CA VAL A 187 -14.14 -10.41 -11.47
C VAL A 187 -13.22 -11.08 -12.47
N VAL A 188 -12.52 -12.13 -12.02
CA VAL A 188 -11.56 -12.90 -12.85
C VAL A 188 -12.27 -13.77 -13.87
N ALA A 189 -13.41 -14.34 -13.49
CA ALA A 189 -14.32 -15.06 -14.39
C ALA A 189 -15.76 -14.79 -13.97
N PRO A 190 -16.65 -14.42 -14.89
CA PRO A 190 -18.06 -14.26 -14.58
C PRO A 190 -18.75 -15.60 -14.29
N ALA A 191 -19.82 -15.57 -13.49
CA ALA A 191 -20.69 -16.74 -13.34
C ALA A 191 -21.45 -16.97 -14.66
N GLU A 192 -21.52 -18.22 -15.08
CA GLU A 192 -22.27 -18.64 -16.26
C GLU A 192 -23.64 -19.21 -15.82
N VAL A 193 -24.71 -18.69 -16.41
CA VAL A 193 -26.08 -19.16 -16.16
C VAL A 193 -26.74 -19.52 -17.47
N GLU A 194 -27.06 -20.79 -17.62
CA GLU A 194 -27.82 -21.29 -18.77
C GLU A 194 -29.31 -21.04 -18.55
N LEU A 195 -29.95 -20.39 -19.50
CA LEU A 195 -31.37 -20.16 -19.49
C LEU A 195 -32.07 -21.30 -20.26
N PRO A 196 -33.27 -21.75 -19.80
CA PRO A 196 -34.01 -22.82 -20.43
C PRO A 196 -34.54 -22.47 -21.82
#